data_6f300178d7d34dde6c233a490fdc3ef5
#
_entry.id   6f300178d7d34dde6c233a490fdc3ef5
#
_cell.length_a   1.000
_cell.length_b   1.000
_cell.length_c   1.000
_cell.angle_alpha   90.00
_cell.angle_beta   90.00
_cell.angle_gamma   90.00
#
_symmetry.space_group_name_H-M   'P 1'
#
loop_
_entity.id
_entity.type
_entity.pdbx_description
1 polymer ?
#
loop_
_entity_poly.entity_id
_entity_poly.type
_entity_poly.pdbx_seq_one_letter_code
_entity_poly.pdbx_strand_id
1 'polypeptide(L)'
;MEALGKLLRKEIPARIQANNATDIRTALRLAQEFNFDVIIDGGAGAWDMKDELAAKKVSVVLGQVSHPYVSNEEIPDKEDYPKPDERLAGRLTNAGIPTAMATFSRAFGTLAPAGTGKWLLIDAALAAGYGMTDDQVLKAVTLVPAQILGVANRVGSLEVGKDADVIVLDGPPLSVKTWVQRVYVNGELVYTK
;
A
#
# COMPACT_ATOMS: atom_id res chain seq x y z
N MET A 1 -7.92 6.94 24.44
CA MET A 1 -8.77 5.84 24.99
C MET A 1 -9.87 5.42 24.01
N GLU A 2 -10.61 6.34 23.38
CA GLU A 2 -11.70 5.99 22.44
C GLU A 2 -11.26 5.16 21.24
N ALA A 3 -10.15 5.52 20.58
CA ALA A 3 -9.61 4.78 19.42
C ALA A 3 -9.23 3.33 19.79
N LEU A 4 -8.63 3.11 20.96
CA LEU A 4 -8.32 1.75 21.45
C LEU A 4 -9.59 0.94 21.71
N GLY A 5 -10.65 1.59 22.21
CA GLY A 5 -11.95 0.94 22.39
C GLY A 5 -12.53 0.47 21.04
N LYS A 6 -12.48 1.29 20.00
CA LYS A 6 -12.92 0.92 18.64
C LYS A 6 -12.10 -0.23 18.08
N LEU A 7 -10.77 -0.22 18.27
CA LEU A 7 -9.88 -1.29 17.85
C LEU A 7 -10.27 -2.63 18.49
N LEU A 8 -10.42 -2.66 19.82
CA LEU A 8 -10.76 -3.88 20.55
C LEU A 8 -12.18 -4.40 20.25
N ARG A 9 -13.09 -3.54 19.83
CA ARG A 9 -14.41 -3.94 19.32
C ARG A 9 -14.42 -4.28 17.83
N LYS A 10 -13.24 -4.25 17.16
CA LYS A 10 -13.09 -4.48 15.70
C LYS A 10 -13.89 -3.51 14.81
N GLU A 11 -14.16 -2.31 15.32
CA GLU A 11 -14.79 -1.26 14.50
C GLU A 11 -13.79 -0.65 13.51
N ILE A 12 -12.49 -0.71 13.84
CA ILE A 12 -11.39 -0.26 13.00
C ILE A 12 -10.21 -1.24 13.14
N PRO A 13 -9.42 -1.50 12.08
CA PRO A 13 -8.18 -2.25 12.17
C PRO A 13 -7.06 -1.39 12.77
N ALA A 14 -6.03 -2.06 13.34
CA ALA A 14 -4.76 -1.41 13.64
C ALA A 14 -3.90 -1.33 12.38
N ARG A 15 -3.37 -0.17 12.05
CA ARG A 15 -2.32 -0.01 11.05
C ARG A 15 -0.98 0.07 11.79
N ILE A 16 -0.16 -0.97 11.64
CA ILE A 16 1.10 -1.13 12.39
C ILE A 16 2.26 -1.08 11.41
N GLN A 17 3.17 -0.13 11.61
CA GLN A 17 4.40 -0.06 10.84
C GLN A 17 5.33 -1.19 11.29
N ALA A 18 5.67 -2.10 10.36
CA ALA A 18 6.54 -3.24 10.60
C ALA A 18 7.31 -3.56 9.32
N ASN A 19 8.62 -3.42 9.34
CA ASN A 19 9.47 -3.54 8.16
C ASN A 19 10.29 -4.83 8.10
N ASN A 20 10.59 -5.46 9.22
CA ASN A 20 11.29 -6.73 9.27
C ASN A 20 10.37 -7.86 9.75
N ALA A 21 10.78 -9.10 9.56
CA ALA A 21 9.98 -10.27 9.92
C ALA A 21 9.67 -10.34 11.44
N THR A 22 10.59 -9.86 12.29
CA THR A 22 10.42 -9.87 13.74
C THR A 22 9.33 -8.90 14.18
N ASP A 23 9.30 -7.69 13.60
CA ASP A 23 8.27 -6.69 13.88
C ASP A 23 6.90 -7.16 13.37
N ILE A 24 6.86 -7.74 12.16
CA ILE A 24 5.63 -8.30 11.59
C ILE A 24 5.09 -9.42 12.49
N ARG A 25 5.95 -10.35 12.93
CA ARG A 25 5.56 -11.42 13.86
C ARG A 25 5.02 -10.87 15.17
N THR A 26 5.64 -9.82 15.70
CA THR A 26 5.18 -9.15 16.91
C THR A 26 3.81 -8.51 16.71
N ALA A 27 3.58 -7.83 15.59
CA ALA A 27 2.29 -7.26 15.24
C ALA A 27 1.19 -8.33 15.14
N LEU A 28 1.49 -9.46 14.47
CA LEU A 28 0.56 -10.58 14.33
C LEU A 28 0.26 -11.25 15.68
N ARG A 29 1.27 -11.39 16.55
CA ARG A 29 1.09 -11.92 17.90
C ARG A 29 0.18 -11.03 18.74
N LEU A 30 0.40 -9.72 18.73
CA LEU A 30 -0.44 -8.75 19.44
C LEU A 30 -1.88 -8.76 18.92
N ALA A 31 -2.06 -8.79 17.58
CA ALA A 31 -3.37 -8.88 16.97
C ALA A 31 -4.13 -10.13 17.43
N GLN A 32 -3.44 -11.25 17.55
CA GLN A 32 -4.01 -12.52 18.03
C GLN A 32 -4.31 -12.47 19.53
N GLU A 33 -3.38 -11.97 20.35
CA GLU A 33 -3.51 -11.89 21.81
C GLU A 33 -4.68 -11.00 22.25
N PHE A 34 -4.83 -9.85 21.58
CA PHE A 34 -5.88 -8.87 21.91
C PHE A 34 -7.07 -8.92 20.96
N ASN A 35 -7.10 -9.89 20.04
CA ASN A 35 -8.20 -10.15 19.12
C ASN A 35 -8.66 -8.93 18.30
N PHE A 36 -7.73 -8.23 17.65
CA PHE A 36 -8.02 -7.12 16.73
C PHE A 36 -7.50 -7.40 15.32
N ASP A 37 -8.07 -6.70 14.33
CA ASP A 37 -7.62 -6.79 12.94
C ASP A 37 -6.40 -5.89 12.71
N VAL A 38 -5.41 -6.39 11.95
CA VAL A 38 -4.15 -5.68 11.70
C VAL A 38 -3.90 -5.51 10.21
N ILE A 39 -3.35 -4.35 9.86
CA ILE A 39 -2.78 -4.02 8.55
C ILE A 39 -1.31 -3.75 8.77
N ILE A 40 -0.43 -4.42 8.00
CA ILE A 40 1.00 -4.16 8.05
C ILE A 40 1.31 -2.96 7.13
N ASP A 41 1.95 -1.95 7.67
CA ASP A 41 2.43 -0.77 6.95
C ASP A 41 3.96 -0.84 6.80
N GLY A 42 4.47 -0.62 5.60
CA GLY A 42 5.88 -0.80 5.26
C GLY A 42 6.16 -2.18 4.67
N GLY A 43 6.20 -3.21 5.51
CA GLY A 43 6.20 -4.62 5.10
C GLY A 43 7.38 -5.09 4.25
N ALA A 44 8.56 -4.44 4.29
CA ALA A 44 9.70 -4.83 3.47
C ALA A 44 10.16 -6.29 3.68
N GLY A 45 10.03 -6.81 4.92
CA GLY A 45 10.27 -8.22 5.26
C GLY A 45 9.05 -9.13 5.19
N ALA A 46 7.94 -8.69 4.57
CA ALA A 46 6.70 -9.44 4.53
C ALA A 46 6.81 -10.77 3.79
N TRP A 47 7.77 -10.90 2.88
CA TRP A 47 7.98 -12.17 2.16
C TRP A 47 8.36 -13.31 3.10
N ASP A 48 9.15 -13.06 4.13
CA ASP A 48 9.55 -14.07 5.11
C ASP A 48 8.38 -14.54 6.00
N MET A 49 7.31 -13.76 6.01
CA MET A 49 6.08 -14.03 6.77
C MET A 49 4.88 -14.35 5.87
N LYS A 50 5.10 -14.59 4.54
CA LYS A 50 4.04 -14.72 3.54
C LYS A 50 2.98 -15.76 3.89
N ASP A 51 3.39 -16.92 4.41
CA ASP A 51 2.46 -18.03 4.69
C ASP A 51 1.50 -17.66 5.84
N GLU A 52 2.00 -16.99 6.87
CA GLU A 52 1.19 -16.52 7.99
C GLU A 52 0.29 -15.34 7.59
N LEU A 53 0.82 -14.40 6.83
CA LEU A 53 0.05 -13.26 6.30
C LEU A 53 -1.08 -13.73 5.40
N ALA A 54 -0.82 -14.68 4.49
CA ALA A 54 -1.83 -15.25 3.61
C ALA A 54 -2.88 -16.04 4.38
N ALA A 55 -2.46 -16.92 5.30
CA ALA A 55 -3.37 -17.74 6.11
C ALA A 55 -4.31 -16.88 6.98
N LYS A 56 -3.82 -15.78 7.53
CA LYS A 56 -4.58 -14.83 8.35
C LYS A 56 -5.28 -13.74 7.53
N LYS A 57 -5.10 -13.72 6.20
CA LYS A 57 -5.61 -12.67 5.29
C LYS A 57 -5.21 -11.25 5.72
N VAL A 58 -4.02 -11.10 6.26
CA VAL A 58 -3.50 -9.80 6.70
C VAL A 58 -3.04 -9.01 5.49
N SER A 59 -3.53 -7.78 5.38
CA SER A 59 -3.16 -6.88 4.30
C SER A 59 -1.82 -6.20 4.54
N VAL A 60 -1.09 -5.93 3.45
CA VAL A 60 0.18 -5.22 3.48
C VAL A 60 0.06 -3.94 2.65
N VAL A 61 0.47 -2.82 3.21
CA VAL A 61 0.60 -1.53 2.51
C VAL A 61 2.08 -1.27 2.32
N LEU A 62 2.57 -1.52 1.12
CA LEU A 62 3.97 -1.28 0.78
C LEU A 62 4.22 0.21 0.57
N GLY A 63 5.33 0.70 1.11
CA GLY A 63 5.86 2.01 0.79
C GLY A 63 6.47 2.07 -0.61
N GLN A 64 7.29 3.08 -0.86
CA GLN A 64 7.97 3.27 -2.15
C GLN A 64 8.70 2.01 -2.62
N VAL A 65 8.45 1.63 -3.86
CA VAL A 65 9.13 0.49 -4.51
C VAL A 65 10.53 0.90 -4.99
N SER A 66 10.67 2.14 -5.46
CA SER A 66 11.91 2.65 -6.09
C SER A 66 13.04 2.96 -5.10
N HIS A 67 12.69 3.33 -3.87
CA HIS A 67 13.66 3.61 -2.80
C HIS A 67 13.01 3.33 -1.46
N PRO A 68 13.01 2.07 -1.02
CA PRO A 68 12.36 1.70 0.23
C PRO A 68 13.01 2.36 1.43
N TYR A 69 14.27 2.83 1.32
CA TYR A 69 15.02 3.40 2.44
C TYR A 69 16.11 4.38 2.02
N VAL A 70 16.45 5.22 2.95
CA VAL A 70 17.59 6.11 3.13
C VAL A 70 18.87 5.55 2.51
N SER A 71 19.74 6.43 2.06
CA SER A 71 21.06 6.10 1.52
C SER A 71 21.74 4.98 2.34
N ASN A 72 22.45 4.12 1.67
CA ASN A 72 23.23 3.00 2.28
C ASN A 72 24.13 3.42 3.46
N GLU A 73 24.35 4.72 3.62
CA GLU A 73 25.17 5.30 4.69
C GLU A 73 24.43 5.46 6.03
N GLU A 74 23.07 5.43 6.02
CA GLU A 74 22.26 5.64 7.23
C GLU A 74 21.63 4.36 7.78
N ILE A 75 21.70 3.25 7.04
CA ILE A 75 21.28 1.95 7.56
C ILE A 75 22.51 1.35 8.24
N PRO A 76 22.53 1.25 9.57
CA PRO A 76 23.56 0.43 10.23
C PRO A 76 23.50 -0.96 9.61
N ASP A 77 24.66 -1.58 9.40
CA ASP A 77 24.83 -2.96 8.91
C ASP A 77 24.12 -3.92 9.90
N LYS A 78 22.79 -3.88 9.91
CA LYS A 78 21.95 -4.73 10.76
C LYS A 78 21.46 -5.84 9.86
N GLU A 79 21.94 -7.05 10.12
CA GLU A 79 21.51 -8.30 9.49
C GLU A 79 19.99 -8.46 9.40
N ASP A 80 19.25 -7.77 10.28
CA ASP A 80 17.79 -7.83 10.40
C ASP A 80 17.01 -6.88 9.46
N TYR A 81 17.70 -6.00 8.71
CA TYR A 81 17.02 -5.11 7.78
C TYR A 81 16.84 -5.77 6.41
N PRO A 82 15.60 -5.92 5.95
CA PRO A 82 15.35 -6.52 4.64
C PRO A 82 15.95 -5.65 3.54
N LYS A 83 16.66 -6.29 2.63
CA LYS A 83 17.17 -5.62 1.42
C LYS A 83 15.99 -5.18 0.55
N PRO A 84 16.13 -4.08 -0.21
CA PRO A 84 15.14 -3.68 -1.20
C PRO A 84 14.84 -4.84 -2.16
N ASP A 85 13.56 -5.12 -2.37
CA ASP A 85 13.07 -6.09 -3.34
C ASP A 85 11.94 -5.46 -4.16
N GLU A 86 12.27 -5.00 -5.35
CA GLU A 86 11.34 -4.36 -6.28
C GLU A 86 10.23 -5.32 -6.74
N ARG A 87 10.46 -6.64 -6.61
CA ARG A 87 9.47 -7.68 -6.95
C ARG A 87 8.49 -7.95 -5.82
N LEU A 88 8.72 -7.40 -4.63
CA LEU A 88 7.98 -7.74 -3.42
C LEU A 88 6.47 -7.57 -3.60
N ALA A 89 6.02 -6.46 -4.19
CA ALA A 89 4.59 -6.20 -4.44
C ALA A 89 3.95 -7.32 -5.25
N GLY A 90 4.57 -7.72 -6.36
CA GLY A 90 4.10 -8.80 -7.22
C GLY A 90 4.13 -10.16 -6.52
N ARG A 91 5.20 -10.44 -5.78
CA ARG A 91 5.34 -11.71 -5.02
C ARG A 91 4.24 -11.87 -3.97
N LEU A 92 3.96 -10.83 -3.19
CA LEU A 92 2.90 -10.83 -2.17
C LEU A 92 1.51 -10.96 -2.81
N THR A 93 1.24 -10.18 -3.86
CA THR A 93 -0.02 -10.25 -4.61
C THR A 93 -0.26 -11.66 -5.16
N ASN A 94 0.76 -12.27 -5.78
CA ASN A 94 0.67 -13.61 -6.34
C ASN A 94 0.57 -14.71 -5.25
N ALA A 95 1.03 -14.44 -4.03
CA ALA A 95 0.81 -15.29 -2.86
C ALA A 95 -0.59 -15.13 -2.23
N GLY A 96 -1.48 -14.30 -2.84
CA GLY A 96 -2.84 -14.07 -2.35
C GLY A 96 -2.94 -13.11 -1.17
N ILE A 97 -1.88 -12.36 -0.88
CA ILE A 97 -1.87 -11.35 0.19
C ILE A 97 -2.40 -10.03 -0.38
N PRO A 98 -3.47 -9.44 0.21
CA PRO A 98 -3.97 -8.15 -0.22
C PRO A 98 -2.87 -7.08 -0.07
N THR A 99 -2.34 -6.60 -1.19
CA THR A 99 -1.17 -5.72 -1.23
C THR A 99 -1.55 -4.39 -1.87
N ALA A 100 -1.51 -3.32 -1.09
CA ALA A 100 -1.66 -1.95 -1.57
C ALA A 100 -0.29 -1.27 -1.69
N MET A 101 -0.19 -0.31 -2.59
CA MET A 101 1.00 0.52 -2.77
C MET A 101 0.74 1.94 -2.27
N ALA A 102 1.71 2.53 -1.59
CA ALA A 102 1.66 3.88 -1.06
C ALA A 102 3.00 4.59 -1.27
N THR A 103 2.96 5.91 -1.42
CA THR A 103 4.15 6.76 -1.58
C THR A 103 4.67 7.34 -0.27
N PHE A 104 3.94 7.15 0.82
CA PHE A 104 4.34 7.59 2.15
C PHE A 104 4.94 6.43 2.93
N SER A 105 6.25 6.25 2.82
CA SER A 105 6.98 5.46 3.79
C SER A 105 7.71 6.42 4.72
N ARG A 106 7.44 6.38 6.02
CA ARG A 106 8.31 6.96 7.02
C ARG A 106 9.53 6.05 7.18
N ALA A 107 10.51 6.20 6.31
CA ALA A 107 11.83 5.74 6.64
C ALA A 107 12.39 6.68 7.70
N PHE A 108 12.58 6.16 8.92
CA PHE A 108 13.42 6.73 9.99
C PHE A 108 13.47 8.27 10.06
N GLY A 109 12.41 8.91 10.55
CA GLY A 109 12.49 10.32 10.97
C GLY A 109 12.64 11.36 9.86
N THR A 110 12.88 10.99 8.63
CA THR A 110 12.85 11.90 7.51
C THR A 110 11.40 12.11 7.09
N LEU A 111 10.95 13.35 7.16
CA LEU A 111 9.71 13.75 6.50
C LEU A 111 9.90 13.47 5.02
N ALA A 112 9.17 12.50 4.46
CA ALA A 112 9.07 12.40 3.02
C ALA A 112 8.70 13.79 2.48
N PRO A 113 9.42 14.31 1.46
CA PRO A 113 9.17 15.67 1.00
C PRO A 113 7.70 15.81 0.62
N ALA A 114 7.11 16.94 1.00
CA ALA A 114 5.76 17.27 0.60
C ALA A 114 5.63 17.10 -0.92
N GLY A 115 4.62 16.32 -1.36
CA GLY A 115 4.40 16.06 -2.79
C GLY A 115 4.82 14.69 -3.30
N THR A 116 5.22 13.75 -2.43
CA THR A 116 5.52 12.37 -2.87
C THR A 116 4.31 11.66 -3.46
N GLY A 117 3.09 12.04 -3.11
CA GLY A 117 1.86 11.51 -3.67
C GLY A 117 1.78 11.56 -5.21
N LYS A 118 2.39 12.56 -5.83
CA LYS A 118 2.46 12.69 -7.30
C LYS A 118 3.26 11.56 -7.98
N TRP A 119 4.07 10.82 -7.23
CA TRP A 119 4.91 9.74 -7.76
C TRP A 119 4.25 8.36 -7.66
N LEU A 120 3.02 8.25 -7.13
CA LEU A 120 2.34 6.96 -6.91
C LEU A 120 2.27 6.12 -8.20
N LEU A 121 1.91 6.71 -9.33
CA LEU A 121 1.84 5.99 -10.60
C LEU A 121 3.22 5.63 -11.16
N ILE A 122 4.27 6.35 -10.81
CA ILE A 122 5.64 5.99 -11.18
C ILE A 122 6.10 4.77 -10.38
N ASP A 123 5.89 4.76 -9.07
CA ASP A 123 6.18 3.58 -8.24
C ASP A 123 5.35 2.37 -8.70
N ALA A 124 4.09 2.59 -9.07
CA ALA A 124 3.22 1.58 -9.65
C ALA A 124 3.78 1.03 -10.97
N ALA A 125 4.24 1.90 -11.88
CA ALA A 125 4.85 1.51 -13.15
C ALA A 125 6.14 0.69 -12.96
N LEU A 126 6.94 1.03 -11.93
CA LEU A 126 8.12 0.23 -11.56
C LEU A 126 7.71 -1.18 -11.13
N ALA A 127 6.67 -1.33 -10.30
CA ALA A 127 6.19 -2.64 -9.89
C ALA A 127 5.71 -3.48 -11.08
N ALA A 128 5.10 -2.86 -12.12
CA ALA A 128 4.79 -3.53 -13.39
C ALA A 128 6.07 -4.01 -14.09
N GLY A 129 7.11 -3.19 -14.16
CA GLY A 129 8.42 -3.56 -14.73
C GLY A 129 9.08 -4.73 -14.01
N TYR A 130 8.76 -4.94 -12.75
CA TYR A 130 9.29 -6.04 -11.92
C TYR A 130 8.33 -7.22 -11.74
N GLY A 131 7.31 -7.34 -12.58
CA GLY A 131 6.54 -8.58 -12.75
C GLY A 131 5.10 -8.56 -12.27
N MET A 132 4.56 -7.42 -11.84
CA MET A 132 3.11 -7.26 -11.70
C MET A 132 2.49 -7.01 -13.09
N THR A 133 1.28 -7.52 -13.32
CA THR A 133 0.49 -7.10 -14.49
C THR A 133 -0.06 -5.70 -14.28
N ASP A 134 -0.35 -4.97 -15.36
CA ASP A 134 -0.95 -3.63 -15.29
C ASP A 134 -2.25 -3.63 -14.48
N ASP A 135 -3.09 -4.66 -14.63
CA ASP A 135 -4.33 -4.83 -13.85
C ASP A 135 -4.05 -4.98 -12.34
N GLN A 136 -3.06 -5.79 -11.97
CA GLN A 136 -2.65 -5.95 -10.57
C GLN A 136 -2.15 -4.64 -9.99
N VAL A 137 -1.33 -3.92 -10.74
CA VAL A 137 -0.79 -2.62 -10.32
C VAL A 137 -1.88 -1.59 -10.13
N LEU A 138 -2.79 -1.46 -11.10
CA LEU A 138 -3.90 -0.51 -10.99
C LEU A 138 -4.79 -0.85 -9.79
N LYS A 139 -5.10 -2.12 -9.58
CA LYS A 139 -5.84 -2.56 -8.39
C LYS A 139 -5.10 -2.26 -7.08
N ALA A 140 -3.77 -2.40 -7.05
CA ALA A 140 -2.97 -2.14 -5.86
C ALA A 140 -2.93 -0.65 -5.45
N VAL A 141 -3.28 0.27 -6.36
CA VAL A 141 -3.37 1.72 -6.07
C VAL A 141 -4.80 2.25 -6.02
N THR A 142 -5.81 1.41 -6.30
CA THR A 142 -7.23 1.81 -6.33
C THR A 142 -8.12 0.90 -5.49
N LEU A 143 -8.50 -0.26 -6.02
CA LEU A 143 -9.47 -1.17 -5.41
C LEU A 143 -8.95 -1.82 -4.13
N VAL A 144 -7.70 -2.31 -4.13
CA VAL A 144 -7.12 -2.99 -2.97
C VAL A 144 -7.03 -2.06 -1.76
N PRO A 145 -6.51 -0.81 -1.86
CA PRO A 145 -6.54 0.12 -0.73
C PRO A 145 -7.97 0.45 -0.28
N ALA A 146 -8.95 0.55 -1.19
CA ALA A 146 -10.35 0.74 -0.83
C ALA A 146 -10.92 -0.46 -0.04
N GLN A 147 -10.54 -1.69 -0.42
CA GLN A 147 -10.89 -2.91 0.32
C GLN A 147 -10.26 -2.93 1.72
N ILE A 148 -8.97 -2.59 1.82
CA ILE A 148 -8.24 -2.53 3.10
C ILE A 148 -8.87 -1.50 4.05
N LEU A 149 -9.35 -0.39 3.52
CA LEU A 149 -10.00 0.67 4.29
C LEU A 149 -11.50 0.42 4.53
N GLY A 150 -12.07 -0.66 3.98
CA GLY A 150 -13.49 -1.00 4.13
C GLY A 150 -14.45 -0.08 3.37
N VAL A 151 -13.97 0.64 2.34
CA VAL A 151 -14.76 1.60 1.54
C VAL A 151 -14.94 1.18 0.08
N ALA A 152 -14.62 -0.06 -0.26
CA ALA A 152 -14.67 -0.56 -1.63
C ALA A 152 -16.09 -0.65 -2.22
N ASN A 153 -17.11 -0.56 -1.40
CA ASN A 153 -18.51 -0.43 -1.83
C ASN A 153 -18.84 0.96 -2.42
N ARG A 154 -17.98 1.95 -2.18
CA ARG A 154 -18.16 3.33 -2.64
C ARG A 154 -17.13 3.77 -3.65
N VAL A 155 -15.87 3.37 -3.50
CA VAL A 155 -14.74 3.86 -4.30
C VAL A 155 -13.79 2.72 -4.72
N GLY A 156 -12.79 3.03 -5.53
CA GLY A 156 -11.70 2.11 -5.92
C GLY A 156 -11.92 1.35 -7.22
N SER A 157 -13.11 1.40 -7.80
CA SER A 157 -13.42 0.84 -9.13
C SER A 157 -14.54 1.62 -9.81
N LEU A 158 -14.62 1.51 -11.14
CA LEU A 158 -15.66 2.13 -11.96
C LEU A 158 -16.84 1.15 -12.09
N GLU A 159 -17.82 1.29 -11.21
CA GLU A 159 -19.01 0.45 -11.14
C GLU A 159 -20.25 1.31 -10.88
N VAL A 160 -21.40 0.89 -11.41
CA VAL A 160 -22.66 1.58 -11.17
C VAL A 160 -22.98 1.58 -9.68
N GLY A 161 -23.30 2.75 -9.15
CA GLY A 161 -23.66 2.95 -7.73
C GLY A 161 -22.48 3.32 -6.83
N LYS A 162 -21.27 3.40 -7.37
CA LYS A 162 -20.12 3.96 -6.64
C LYS A 162 -19.99 5.46 -6.86
N ASP A 163 -19.23 6.09 -5.97
CA ASP A 163 -18.87 7.50 -6.09
C ASP A 163 -18.10 7.70 -7.40
N ALA A 164 -18.43 8.75 -8.14
CA ALA A 164 -17.82 9.02 -9.42
C ALA A 164 -16.50 9.80 -9.24
N ASP A 165 -15.54 9.20 -8.58
CA ASP A 165 -14.17 9.69 -8.45
C ASP A 165 -13.35 9.14 -9.62
N VAL A 166 -13.17 9.97 -10.66
CA VAL A 166 -12.62 9.53 -11.95
C VAL A 166 -11.50 10.45 -12.41
N ILE A 167 -10.41 9.85 -12.85
CA ILE A 167 -9.31 10.55 -13.51
C ILE A 167 -9.33 10.18 -14.98
N VAL A 168 -9.36 11.18 -15.86
CA VAL A 168 -9.26 11.01 -17.33
C VAL A 168 -7.82 11.32 -17.75
N LEU A 169 -7.21 10.41 -18.46
CA LEU A 169 -5.83 10.45 -18.91
C LEU A 169 -5.75 10.54 -20.44
N ASP A 170 -4.67 11.11 -20.97
CA ASP A 170 -4.41 11.16 -22.43
C ASP A 170 -3.61 9.96 -22.96
N GLY A 171 -3.36 8.98 -22.13
CA GLY A 171 -2.60 7.78 -22.50
C GLY A 171 -2.70 6.67 -21.44
N PRO A 172 -1.89 5.61 -21.57
CA PRO A 172 -1.85 4.53 -20.60
C PRO A 172 -1.46 5.02 -19.20
N PRO A 173 -2.18 4.60 -18.13
CA PRO A 173 -1.99 5.15 -16.78
C PRO A 173 -0.59 4.92 -16.20
N LEU A 174 0.11 3.87 -16.62
CA LEU A 174 1.46 3.54 -16.13
C LEU A 174 2.59 4.12 -17.01
N SER A 175 2.26 4.97 -17.97
CA SER A 175 3.25 5.63 -18.81
C SER A 175 3.66 6.98 -18.21
N VAL A 176 4.96 7.22 -18.08
CA VAL A 176 5.51 8.51 -17.63
C VAL A 176 5.22 9.68 -18.58
N LYS A 177 4.74 9.40 -19.80
CA LYS A 177 4.34 10.40 -20.79
C LYS A 177 2.87 10.78 -20.70
N THR A 178 2.09 10.07 -19.89
CA THR A 178 0.65 10.28 -19.73
C THR A 178 0.36 11.41 -18.77
N TRP A 179 -0.57 12.28 -19.14
CA TRP A 179 -0.99 13.41 -18.34
C TRP A 179 -2.45 13.31 -17.95
N VAL A 180 -2.76 13.82 -16.75
CA VAL A 180 -4.14 13.99 -16.30
C VAL A 180 -4.79 15.09 -17.12
N GLN A 181 -5.91 14.78 -17.79
CA GLN A 181 -6.70 15.73 -18.56
C GLN A 181 -7.87 16.28 -17.76
N ARG A 182 -8.54 15.43 -17.00
CA ARG A 182 -9.65 15.82 -16.14
C ARG A 182 -9.66 14.99 -14.86
N VAL A 183 -10.16 15.60 -13.78
CA VAL A 183 -10.45 14.92 -12.53
C VAL A 183 -11.87 15.24 -12.11
N TYR A 184 -12.61 14.20 -11.77
CA TYR A 184 -13.93 14.29 -11.19
C TYR A 184 -13.90 13.75 -9.76
N VAL A 185 -14.60 14.43 -8.85
CA VAL A 185 -14.83 13.98 -7.47
C VAL A 185 -16.34 14.01 -7.24
N ASN A 186 -16.91 12.88 -6.85
CA ASN A 186 -18.37 12.70 -6.75
C ASN A 186 -19.12 13.12 -8.04
N GLY A 187 -18.53 12.94 -9.20
CA GLY A 187 -19.09 13.32 -10.49
C GLY A 187 -18.93 14.81 -10.86
N GLU A 188 -18.40 15.62 -9.99
CA GLU A 188 -18.12 17.04 -10.25
C GLU A 188 -16.72 17.22 -10.85
N LEU A 189 -16.61 17.99 -11.93
CA LEU A 189 -15.33 18.32 -12.55
C LEU A 189 -14.56 19.29 -11.65
N VAL A 190 -13.45 18.81 -11.07
CA VAL A 190 -12.61 19.60 -10.16
C VAL A 190 -11.30 20.07 -10.80
N TYR A 191 -10.88 19.44 -11.90
CA TYR A 191 -9.68 19.82 -12.64
C TYR A 191 -9.84 19.54 -14.13
N THR A 192 -9.35 20.44 -14.95
CA THR A 192 -9.15 20.25 -16.41
C THR A 192 -7.82 20.90 -16.81
N LYS A 193 -7.08 20.23 -17.68
CA LYS A 193 -5.86 20.74 -18.30
C LYS A 193 -6.19 21.60 -19.48
#